data_fea678efb42902104de770774ec71539
#
_entry.id   fea678efb42902104de770774ec71539
#
_cell.length_a   1.000
_cell.length_b   1.000
_cell.length_c   1.000
_cell.angle_alpha   90.00
_cell.angle_beta   90.00
_cell.angle_gamma   90.00
#
_symmetry.space_group_name_H-M   'P 1'
#
loop_
_entity.id
_entity.type
_entity.pdbx_description
1 polymer ?
#
loop_
_entity_poly.entity_id
_entity_poly.type
_entity_poly.pdbx_seq_one_letter_code
_entity_poly.pdbx_strand_id
1 'polypeptide(L)'
;MVRYLDCAATTFPKPECVLARMDEVNRTLAVNAGRGVYREAREAAQIIDETRKRLADLVFSDASRVIFSPSASIALNQILRGIEWKAGDVVYLSPYEHNAVSRIL
;
A
#
# COMPACT_ATOMS: atom_id res chain seq x y z
N MET A 1 -16.91 1.24 27.42
CA MET A 1 -16.02 0.60 26.43
C MET A 1 -16.55 0.93 25.04
N VAL A 2 -15.78 1.64 24.21
CA VAL A 2 -16.19 1.95 22.83
C VAL A 2 -16.07 0.67 21.99
N ARG A 3 -17.14 0.28 21.28
CA ARG A 3 -17.11 -0.82 20.30
C ARG A 3 -16.78 -0.21 18.95
N TYR A 4 -15.57 -0.47 18.45
CA TYR A 4 -15.15 -0.03 17.13
C TYR A 4 -15.43 -1.15 16.10
N LEU A 5 -16.22 -0.85 15.08
CA LEU A 5 -16.69 -1.82 14.08
C LEU A 5 -16.27 -1.44 12.64
N ASP A 6 -15.36 -0.48 12.48
CA ASP A 6 -14.94 0.05 11.19
C ASP A 6 -13.46 -0.25 10.87
N CYS A 7 -12.98 -1.43 11.26
CA CYS A 7 -11.59 -1.85 10.96
C CYS A 7 -11.29 -1.96 9.46
N ALA A 8 -12.33 -2.03 8.61
CA ALA A 8 -12.17 -2.03 7.15
C ALA A 8 -11.64 -0.68 6.65
N ALA A 9 -12.02 0.43 7.28
CA ALA A 9 -11.48 1.75 6.96
C ALA A 9 -10.08 1.94 7.53
N THR A 10 -9.88 1.60 8.81
CA THR A 10 -8.58 1.59 9.47
C THR A 10 -8.64 0.77 10.74
N THR A 11 -7.56 0.08 11.07
CA THR A 11 -7.47 -0.72 12.30
C THR A 11 -7.38 0.18 13.53
N PHE A 12 -8.31 0.00 14.50
CA PHE A 12 -8.27 0.67 15.79
C PHE A 12 -8.73 -0.28 16.93
N PRO A 13 -8.03 -0.33 18.06
CA PRO A 13 -6.70 0.24 18.27
C PRO A 13 -5.65 -0.43 17.38
N LYS A 14 -4.59 0.29 17.04
CA LYS A 14 -3.46 -0.31 16.33
C LYS A 14 -2.72 -1.27 17.25
N PRO A 15 -2.27 -2.44 16.76
CA PRO A 15 -1.45 -3.34 17.56
C PRO A 15 -0.18 -2.65 18.07
N GLU A 16 0.16 -2.88 19.33
CA GLU A 16 1.34 -2.24 19.95
C GLU A 16 2.64 -2.54 19.19
N CYS A 17 2.80 -3.75 18.65
CA CYS A 17 3.96 -4.10 17.84
C CYS A 17 4.13 -3.21 16.59
N VAL A 18 3.02 -2.72 16.01
CA VAL A 18 3.06 -1.79 14.88
C VAL A 18 3.57 -0.42 15.32
N LEU A 19 3.02 0.10 16.42
CA LEU A 19 3.42 1.40 16.97
C LEU A 19 4.89 1.38 17.40
N ALA A 20 5.30 0.35 18.12
CA ALA A 20 6.69 0.16 18.55
C ALA A 20 7.66 0.09 17.36
N ARG A 21 7.30 -0.67 16.31
CA ARG A 21 8.15 -0.76 15.11
C ARG A 21 8.23 0.55 14.34
N MET A 22 7.13 1.29 14.24
CA MET A 22 7.14 2.62 13.62
C MET A 22 8.04 3.60 14.37
N ASP A 23 7.95 3.63 15.71
CA ASP A 23 8.80 4.50 16.54
C ASP A 23 10.28 4.12 16.41
N GLU A 24 10.61 2.84 16.47
CA GLU A 24 11.96 2.34 16.28
C GLU A 24 12.56 2.80 14.93
N VAL A 25 11.85 2.54 13.82
CA VAL A 25 12.32 2.91 12.47
C VAL A 25 12.47 4.42 12.35
N ASN A 26 11.51 5.20 12.88
CA ASN A 26 11.59 6.66 12.84
C ASN A 26 12.79 7.22 13.63
N ARG A 27 13.17 6.58 14.72
CA ARG A 27 14.32 7.03 15.52
C ARG A 27 15.66 6.59 14.96
N THR A 28 15.73 5.43 14.31
CA THR A 28 17.00 4.80 13.93
C THR A 28 17.27 4.83 12.43
N LEU A 29 16.25 4.84 11.58
CA LEU A 29 16.36 4.66 10.14
C LEU A 29 15.52 5.65 9.32
N ALA A 30 15.15 6.82 9.89
CA ALA A 30 14.40 7.86 9.17
C ALA A 30 15.27 8.59 8.14
N VAL A 31 15.84 7.85 7.21
CA VAL A 31 16.73 8.32 6.14
C VAL A 31 16.17 7.96 4.77
N ASN A 32 16.71 8.58 3.71
CA ASN A 32 16.28 8.25 2.35
C ASN A 32 16.80 6.88 1.92
N ALA A 33 15.89 5.92 1.78
CA ALA A 33 16.18 4.55 1.36
C ALA A 33 16.59 4.41 -0.12
N GLY A 34 16.36 5.43 -0.97
CA GLY A 34 16.49 5.29 -2.43
C GLY A 34 17.80 5.83 -3.02
N ARG A 35 18.58 6.63 -2.31
CA ARG A 35 19.72 7.37 -2.89
C ARG A 35 21.01 7.31 -2.10
N GLY A 36 21.02 6.69 -0.94
CA GLY A 36 22.19 6.59 -0.08
C GLY A 36 22.95 5.29 -0.28
N VAL A 37 24.31 5.36 -0.26
CA VAL A 37 25.18 4.18 -0.25
C VAL A 37 25.71 3.85 1.15
N TYR A 38 25.33 4.65 2.17
CA TYR A 38 25.70 4.44 3.56
C TYR A 38 24.81 3.35 4.21
N ARG A 39 25.25 2.85 5.36
CA ARG A 39 24.66 1.68 6.01
C ARG A 39 23.16 1.87 6.28
N GLU A 40 22.78 2.97 6.90
CA GLU A 40 21.40 3.25 7.31
C GLU A 40 20.44 3.33 6.10
N ALA A 41 20.91 3.88 4.96
CA ALA A 41 20.11 3.91 3.74
C ALA A 41 19.88 2.50 3.15
N ARG A 42 20.88 1.63 3.25
CA ARG A 42 20.71 0.22 2.83
C ARG A 42 19.77 -0.55 3.74
N GLU A 43 19.89 -0.35 5.06
CA GLU A 43 18.99 -0.96 6.04
C GLU A 43 17.53 -0.49 5.85
N ALA A 44 17.32 0.82 5.59
CA ALA A 44 16.00 1.35 5.27
C ALA A 44 15.43 0.77 3.96
N ALA A 45 16.27 0.62 2.91
CA ALA A 45 15.87 -0.01 1.66
C ALA A 45 15.50 -1.50 1.88
N GLN A 46 16.26 -2.22 2.69
CA GLN A 46 15.99 -3.62 3.02
C GLN A 46 14.62 -3.79 3.69
N ILE A 47 14.23 -2.90 4.62
CA ILE A 47 12.90 -2.95 5.26
C ILE A 47 11.79 -2.83 4.20
N ILE A 48 11.95 -1.94 3.22
CA ILE A 48 10.98 -1.76 2.13
C ILE A 48 10.90 -3.04 1.29
N ASP A 49 12.02 -3.64 0.93
CA ASP A 49 12.07 -4.83 0.10
C ASP A 49 11.54 -6.07 0.83
N GLU A 50 11.82 -6.23 2.11
CA GLU A 50 11.24 -7.29 2.94
C GLU A 50 9.71 -7.13 3.07
N THR A 51 9.23 -5.90 3.24
CA THR A 51 7.79 -5.61 3.27
C THR A 51 7.13 -5.97 1.95
N ARG A 52 7.78 -5.65 0.83
CA ARG A 52 7.33 -5.99 -0.51
C ARG A 52 7.21 -7.50 -0.71
N LYS A 53 8.22 -8.27 -0.27
CA LYS A 53 8.20 -9.74 -0.30
C LYS A 53 7.05 -10.31 0.52
N ARG A 54 6.90 -9.87 1.77
CA ARG A 54 5.82 -10.34 2.65
C ARG A 54 4.42 -10.07 2.07
N LEU A 55 4.22 -8.90 1.46
CA LEU A 55 2.96 -8.59 0.78
C LEU A 55 2.74 -9.47 -0.47
N ALA A 56 3.78 -9.71 -1.25
CA ALA A 56 3.72 -10.61 -2.40
C ALA A 56 3.36 -12.04 -1.99
N ASP A 57 3.97 -12.55 -0.92
CA ASP A 57 3.70 -13.89 -0.38
C ASP A 57 2.22 -14.05 0.03
N LEU A 58 1.61 -13.01 0.62
CA LEU A 58 0.20 -13.02 1.02
C LEU A 58 -0.77 -13.19 -0.15
N VAL A 59 -0.37 -12.74 -1.35
CA VAL A 59 -1.20 -12.78 -2.56
C VAL A 59 -0.65 -13.75 -3.62
N PHE A 60 0.28 -14.63 -3.24
CA PHE A 60 0.94 -15.61 -4.11
C PHE A 60 1.51 -14.99 -5.40
N SER A 61 2.18 -13.82 -5.26
CA SER A 61 2.72 -13.05 -6.36
C SER A 61 4.23 -12.83 -6.20
N ASP A 62 4.85 -12.19 -7.19
CA ASP A 62 6.25 -11.77 -7.15
C ASP A 62 6.40 -10.38 -6.52
N ALA A 63 7.46 -10.17 -5.74
CA ALA A 63 7.75 -8.90 -5.08
C ALA A 63 7.92 -7.73 -6.08
N SER A 64 8.36 -7.98 -7.31
CA SER A 64 8.48 -6.98 -8.38
C SER A 64 7.13 -6.41 -8.82
N ARG A 65 6.03 -7.09 -8.51
CA ARG A 65 4.65 -6.66 -8.82
C ARG A 65 4.00 -5.86 -7.69
N VAL A 66 4.67 -5.72 -6.55
CA VAL A 66 4.17 -4.94 -5.42
C VAL A 66 4.67 -3.51 -5.51
N ILE A 67 3.77 -2.57 -5.67
CA ILE A 67 4.04 -1.13 -5.75
C ILE A 67 3.36 -0.43 -4.58
N PHE A 68 4.12 0.36 -3.82
CA PHE A 68 3.56 1.21 -2.77
C PHE A 68 2.96 2.47 -3.37
N SER A 69 1.76 2.82 -2.93
CA SER A 69 1.06 4.03 -3.35
C SER A 69 0.63 4.84 -2.11
N PRO A 70 0.57 6.17 -2.20
CA PRO A 70 0.14 7.02 -1.09
C PRO A 70 -1.29 6.75 -0.61
N SER A 71 -2.16 6.23 -1.48
CA SER A 71 -3.52 5.84 -1.13
C SER A 71 -4.10 4.85 -2.14
N ALA A 72 -5.13 4.11 -1.72
CA ALA A 72 -5.89 3.24 -2.62
C ALA A 72 -6.50 4.01 -3.80
N SER A 73 -6.97 5.25 -3.59
CA SER A 73 -7.51 6.10 -4.66
C SER A 73 -6.46 6.41 -5.74
N ILE A 74 -5.22 6.73 -5.34
CA ILE A 74 -4.13 6.98 -6.29
C ILE A 74 -3.76 5.68 -7.01
N ALA A 75 -3.66 4.56 -6.30
CA ALA A 75 -3.35 3.26 -6.90
C ALA A 75 -4.39 2.87 -7.96
N LEU A 76 -5.67 2.98 -7.63
CA LEU A 76 -6.77 2.70 -8.55
C LEU A 76 -6.76 3.63 -9.79
N ASN A 77 -6.50 4.93 -9.58
CA ASN A 77 -6.35 5.87 -10.69
C ASN A 77 -5.21 5.46 -11.63
N GLN A 78 -4.05 5.08 -11.08
CA GLN A 78 -2.90 4.65 -11.89
C GLN A 78 -3.23 3.40 -12.70
N ILE A 79 -3.87 2.39 -12.07
CA ILE A 79 -4.23 1.14 -12.74
C ILE A 79 -5.28 1.40 -13.83
N LEU A 80 -6.41 2.02 -13.48
CA LEU A 80 -7.55 2.18 -14.39
C LEU A 80 -7.24 3.12 -15.57
N ARG A 81 -6.44 4.16 -15.36
CA ARG A 81 -5.98 5.05 -16.44
C ARG A 81 -4.82 4.46 -17.26
N GLY A 82 -4.14 3.45 -16.74
CA GLY A 82 -3.11 2.71 -17.47
C GLY A 82 -3.66 1.64 -18.41
N ILE A 83 -4.96 1.32 -18.34
CA ILE A 83 -5.62 0.39 -19.24
C ILE A 83 -5.93 1.10 -20.56
N GLU A 84 -5.53 0.52 -21.68
CA GLU A 84 -5.87 1.01 -23.02
C GLU A 84 -7.30 0.59 -23.38
N TRP A 85 -8.27 1.40 -22.98
CA TRP A 85 -9.69 1.19 -23.29
C TRP A 85 -9.97 1.35 -24.78
N LYS A 86 -10.77 0.45 -25.33
CA LYS A 86 -11.20 0.49 -26.74
C LYS A 86 -12.70 0.75 -26.83
N ALA A 87 -13.12 1.31 -27.95
CA ALA A 87 -14.55 1.47 -28.22
C ALA A 87 -15.25 0.09 -28.21
N GLY A 88 -16.26 -0.05 -27.38
CA GLY A 88 -16.97 -1.31 -27.16
C GLY A 88 -16.54 -2.12 -25.94
N ASP A 89 -15.48 -1.73 -25.24
CA ASP A 89 -15.14 -2.35 -23.95
C ASP A 89 -16.25 -2.08 -22.94
N VAL A 90 -16.53 -3.11 -22.12
CA VAL A 90 -17.58 -3.05 -21.10
C VAL A 90 -16.95 -3.30 -19.74
N VAL A 91 -17.23 -2.40 -18.79
CA VAL A 91 -16.79 -2.53 -17.41
C VAL A 91 -17.97 -2.87 -16.52
N TYR A 92 -17.92 -3.99 -15.83
CA TYR A 92 -18.92 -4.39 -14.85
C TYR A 92 -18.55 -3.86 -13.48
N LEU A 93 -19.44 -3.07 -12.89
CA LEU A 93 -19.29 -2.53 -11.53
C LEU A 93 -20.39 -3.07 -10.62
N SER A 94 -20.06 -3.28 -9.37
CA SER A 94 -21.08 -3.51 -8.35
C SER A 94 -21.73 -2.18 -7.95
N PRO A 95 -23.00 -2.18 -7.46
CA PRO A 95 -23.63 -0.96 -6.95
C PRO A 95 -22.99 -0.44 -5.65
N TYR A 96 -22.08 -1.19 -5.06
CA TYR A 96 -21.41 -0.89 -3.80
C TYR A 96 -19.98 -0.38 -3.98
N GLU A 97 -19.57 -0.08 -5.21
CA GLU A 97 -18.22 0.40 -5.47
C GLU A 97 -17.93 1.74 -4.80
N HIS A 98 -16.71 1.87 -4.30
CA HIS A 98 -16.24 3.12 -3.74
C HIS A 98 -16.05 4.18 -4.85
N ASN A 99 -16.27 5.45 -4.52
CA ASN A 99 -16.08 6.59 -5.43
C ASN A 99 -14.72 6.61 -6.14
N ALA A 100 -13.68 6.06 -5.52
CA ALA A 100 -12.35 5.95 -6.13
C ALA A 100 -12.31 5.04 -7.36
N VAL A 101 -13.31 4.18 -7.55
CA VAL A 101 -13.50 3.34 -8.75
C VAL A 101 -14.47 4.01 -9.70
N SER A 102 -15.69 4.31 -9.24
CA SER A 102 -16.82 4.76 -10.08
C SER A 102 -16.64 6.15 -10.70
N ARG A 103 -15.73 6.98 -10.18
CA ARG A 103 -15.45 8.32 -10.73
C ARG A 103 -14.35 8.34 -11.80
N ILE A 104 -13.63 7.24 -11.98
CA ILE A 104 -12.53 7.16 -12.95
C ILE A 104 -13.02 6.55 -14.25
N LEU A 105 -14.00 5.68 -14.15
CA LEU A 105 -14.67 4.99 -15.25
C LEU A 105 -15.83 5.82 -15.78
#